data_79b6f78763f9e8cd72a457a4d53f0ab2
#
_entry.id   79b6f78763f9e8cd72a457a4d53f0ab2
#
_cell.length_a   1.000
_cell.length_b   1.000
_cell.length_c   1.000
_cell.angle_alpha   90.00
_cell.angle_beta   90.00
_cell.angle_gamma   90.00
#
_symmetry.space_group_name_H-M   'P 1'
#
loop_
_entity.id
_entity.type
_entity.pdbx_description
1 polymer ?
#
loop_
_entity_poly.entity_id
_entity_poly.type
_entity_poly.pdbx_seq_one_letter_code
_entity_poly.pdbx_strand_id
1 'polypeptide(L)'
;ALAPLLAMGTPAKTAVCVLADKEEIGSVGVSGMQSYCFETFVRDLCDAQGASLDRCFENAFCLSADVTNAFDPNFAETCDKRNNSRLNYGVGICKYTGSRGKGGASDASAEAMGYVRSLFENAGVMWQAATLGKVDQGGGGTVAAYMANRNIVTVDAGVPVLCMHAPWELVSKFDCYMTMKAMTAVYAGK
;
A
#
# COMPACT_ATOMS: atom_id res chain seq x y z
N ALA A 1 -9.88 1.43 1.53
CA ALA A 1 -9.32 1.95 2.78
C ALA A 1 -10.38 2.62 3.66
N LEU A 2 -11.16 3.54 3.12
CA LEU A 2 -12.11 4.35 3.90
C LEU A 2 -13.27 3.52 4.49
N ALA A 3 -13.89 2.65 3.72
CA ALA A 3 -15.03 1.86 4.17
C ALA A 3 -14.73 0.99 5.41
N PRO A 4 -13.62 0.26 5.48
CA PRO A 4 -13.23 -0.46 6.70
C PRO A 4 -13.03 0.46 7.91
N LEU A 5 -12.42 1.62 7.73
CA LEU A 5 -12.22 2.59 8.81
C LEU A 5 -13.56 3.08 9.38
N LEU A 6 -14.52 3.40 8.50
CA LEU A 6 -15.85 3.87 8.91
C LEU A 6 -16.71 2.76 9.56
N ALA A 7 -16.47 1.51 9.23
CA ALA A 7 -17.21 0.37 9.75
C ALA A 7 -16.63 -0.22 11.03
N MET A 8 -15.39 0.13 11.40
CA MET A 8 -14.74 -0.40 12.59
C MET A 8 -15.28 0.27 13.86
N GLY A 9 -15.23 -0.47 14.98
CA GLY A 9 -15.42 0.12 16.30
C GLY A 9 -14.18 0.92 16.75
N THR A 10 -14.10 1.21 18.04
CA THR A 10 -12.92 1.92 18.61
C THR A 10 -11.68 1.04 18.49
N PRO A 11 -10.65 1.47 17.74
CA PRO A 11 -9.43 0.70 17.58
C PRO A 11 -8.54 0.79 18.83
N ALA A 12 -7.66 -0.21 19.00
CA ALA A 12 -6.67 -0.21 20.10
C ALA A 12 -5.57 0.86 19.90
N LYS A 13 -5.30 1.23 18.68
CA LYS A 13 -4.36 2.29 18.30
C LYS A 13 -5.09 3.30 17.42
N THR A 14 -4.63 4.54 17.39
CA THR A 14 -5.17 5.55 16.47
C THR A 14 -5.08 5.07 15.04
N ALA A 15 -6.21 4.98 14.36
CA ALA A 15 -6.32 4.57 12.98
C ALA A 15 -6.51 5.82 12.09
N VAL A 16 -5.71 5.93 11.05
CA VAL A 16 -5.76 7.04 10.10
C VAL A 16 -5.88 6.49 8.68
N CYS A 17 -6.81 7.04 7.91
CA CYS A 17 -6.89 6.79 6.47
C CYS A 17 -6.51 8.08 5.74
N VAL A 18 -5.51 8.01 4.90
CA VAL A 18 -5.09 9.12 4.04
C VAL A 18 -5.48 8.78 2.60
N LEU A 19 -6.28 9.65 1.99
CA LEU A 19 -6.56 9.59 0.56
C LEU A 19 -5.60 10.57 -0.11
N ALA A 20 -4.51 10.03 -0.65
CA ALA A 20 -3.44 10.82 -1.24
C ALA A 20 -3.89 11.50 -2.54
N ASP A 21 -3.59 12.78 -2.67
CA ASP A 21 -3.76 13.56 -3.90
C ASP A 21 -2.45 13.61 -4.68
N LYS A 22 -2.53 13.81 -5.98
CA LYS A 22 -1.37 14.07 -6.89
C LYS A 22 -0.36 12.93 -6.95
N GLU A 23 -0.77 11.69 -6.65
CA GLU A 23 0.13 10.54 -6.74
C GLU A 23 0.67 10.39 -8.15
N GLU A 24 -0.20 10.47 -9.16
CA GLU A 24 0.13 10.26 -10.59
C GLU A 24 1.07 11.31 -11.20
N ILE A 25 1.23 12.45 -10.55
CA ILE A 25 2.21 13.46 -10.96
C ILE A 25 3.44 13.51 -10.04
N GLY A 26 3.67 12.44 -9.27
CA GLY A 26 4.83 12.29 -8.40
C GLY A 26 4.62 12.79 -6.97
N SER A 27 3.37 12.88 -6.49
CA SER A 27 3.04 13.28 -5.10
C SER A 27 3.56 14.65 -4.69
N VAL A 28 3.73 15.56 -5.66
CA VAL A 28 4.26 16.92 -5.44
C VAL A 28 3.16 17.93 -5.14
N GLY A 29 3.55 19.10 -4.58
CA GLY A 29 2.63 20.18 -4.23
C GLY A 29 1.98 19.99 -2.85
N VAL A 30 1.16 20.97 -2.44
CA VAL A 30 0.68 21.11 -1.06
C VAL A 30 -0.12 19.90 -0.55
N SER A 31 -0.92 19.29 -1.38
CA SER A 31 -1.74 18.10 -1.03
C SER A 31 -1.08 16.76 -1.39
N GLY A 32 0.08 16.78 -2.04
CA GLY A 32 0.84 15.56 -2.35
C GLY A 32 1.58 15.01 -1.13
N MET A 33 1.88 13.72 -1.14
CA MET A 33 2.53 13.05 0.00
C MET A 33 3.97 13.49 0.27
N GLN A 34 4.58 14.25 -0.64
CA GLN A 34 5.89 14.88 -0.40
C GLN A 34 5.81 16.20 0.36
N SER A 35 4.60 16.77 0.54
CA SER A 35 4.42 17.98 1.34
C SER A 35 4.44 17.69 2.83
N TYR A 36 4.55 18.74 3.63
CA TYR A 36 4.42 18.64 5.09
C TYR A 36 2.97 18.52 5.59
N CYS A 37 1.97 18.54 4.70
CA CYS A 37 0.56 18.53 5.07
C CYS A 37 0.21 17.33 5.96
N PHE A 38 0.66 16.13 5.57
CA PHE A 38 0.46 14.90 6.36
C PHE A 38 1.13 14.99 7.74
N GLU A 39 2.37 15.46 7.79
CA GLU A 39 3.11 15.62 9.06
C GLU A 39 2.46 16.64 9.98
N THR A 40 2.02 17.76 9.43
CA THR A 40 1.32 18.80 10.21
C THR A 40 0.04 18.25 10.81
N PHE A 41 -0.76 17.53 10.02
CA PHE A 41 -1.98 16.90 10.49
C PHE A 41 -1.73 15.90 11.64
N VAL A 42 -0.73 15.03 11.49
CA VAL A 42 -0.40 14.04 12.53
C VAL A 42 0.21 14.72 13.75
N ARG A 43 0.99 15.79 13.56
CA ARG A 43 1.54 16.61 14.66
C ARG A 43 0.42 17.21 15.52
N ASP A 44 -0.59 17.80 14.89
CA ASP A 44 -1.74 18.36 15.61
C ASP A 44 -2.47 17.29 16.44
N LEU A 45 -2.61 16.06 15.91
CA LEU A 45 -3.16 14.94 16.66
C LEU A 45 -2.27 14.50 17.83
N CYS A 46 -0.96 14.51 17.66
CA CYS A 46 0.01 14.19 18.71
C CYS A 46 -0.01 15.24 19.81
N ASP A 47 0.03 16.51 19.44
CA ASP A 47 0.03 17.64 20.38
C ASP A 47 -1.24 17.66 21.23
N ALA A 48 -2.40 17.38 20.63
CA ALA A 48 -3.67 17.24 21.35
C ALA A 48 -3.67 16.11 22.39
N GLN A 49 -2.78 15.14 22.27
CA GLN A 49 -2.64 13.97 23.16
C GLN A 49 -1.37 14.01 24.02
N GLY A 50 -0.56 15.07 23.92
CA GLY A 50 0.72 15.18 24.62
C GLY A 50 1.74 14.14 24.14
N ALA A 51 1.65 13.69 22.87
CA ALA A 51 2.53 12.69 22.27
C ALA A 51 3.59 13.34 21.37
N SER A 52 4.70 12.64 21.15
CA SER A 52 5.74 13.07 20.20
C SER A 52 5.44 12.54 18.81
N LEU A 53 5.54 13.40 17.78
CA LEU A 53 5.40 13.01 16.38
C LEU A 53 6.41 11.92 15.99
N ASP A 54 7.69 12.08 16.37
CA ASP A 54 8.74 11.13 16.01
C ASP A 54 8.44 9.75 16.60
N ARG A 55 8.03 9.71 17.89
CA ARG A 55 7.62 8.44 18.51
C ARG A 55 6.34 7.85 17.91
N CYS A 56 5.43 8.70 17.47
CA CYS A 56 4.24 8.27 16.75
C CYS A 56 4.63 7.57 15.45
N PHE A 57 5.51 8.17 14.65
CA PHE A 57 5.96 7.60 13.39
C PHE A 57 6.77 6.32 13.57
N GLU A 58 7.72 6.28 14.52
CA GLU A 58 8.50 5.07 14.83
C GLU A 58 7.64 3.87 15.26
N ASN A 59 6.49 4.12 15.87
CA ASN A 59 5.56 3.08 16.33
C ASN A 59 4.37 2.86 15.39
N ALA A 60 4.34 3.56 14.26
CA ALA A 60 3.29 3.45 13.26
C ALA A 60 3.57 2.30 12.29
N PHE A 61 2.48 1.74 11.77
CA PHE A 61 2.50 0.83 10.63
C PHE A 61 1.59 1.40 9.54
N CYS A 62 2.07 1.41 8.31
CA CYS A 62 1.33 1.87 7.14
C CYS A 62 1.15 0.71 6.15
N LEU A 63 -0.09 0.47 5.75
CA LEU A 63 -0.38 -0.25 4.53
C LEU A 63 -0.59 0.80 3.43
N SER A 64 0.38 0.92 2.52
CA SER A 64 0.23 1.71 1.31
C SER A 64 -0.67 0.93 0.37
N ALA A 65 -1.85 1.47 0.10
CA ALA A 65 -2.86 0.75 -0.65
C ALA A 65 -3.07 1.44 -2.00
N ASP A 66 -2.48 0.81 -3.01
CA ASP A 66 -2.62 1.18 -4.40
C ASP A 66 -3.08 -0.04 -5.20
N VAL A 67 -3.33 0.10 -6.49
CA VAL A 67 -3.47 -1.03 -7.40
C VAL A 67 -2.10 -1.64 -7.70
N THR A 68 -2.06 -2.89 -8.13
CA THR A 68 -0.82 -3.52 -8.59
C THR A 68 -1.03 -4.16 -9.95
N ASN A 69 0.03 -4.29 -10.73
CA ASN A 69 -0.06 -4.83 -12.09
C ASN A 69 -0.41 -6.32 -12.08
N ALA A 70 -1.52 -6.70 -12.73
CA ALA A 70 -1.86 -8.10 -12.96
C ALA A 70 -1.15 -8.64 -14.20
N PHE A 71 -0.81 -9.93 -14.18
CA PHE A 71 -0.23 -10.62 -15.32
C PHE A 71 -1.18 -10.63 -16.51
N ASP A 72 -0.77 -10.01 -17.61
CA ASP A 72 -1.46 -10.06 -18.89
C ASP A 72 -0.72 -11.03 -19.82
N PRO A 73 -1.37 -12.15 -20.24
CA PRO A 73 -0.73 -13.11 -21.15
C PRO A 73 -0.44 -12.53 -22.54
N ASN A 74 -1.13 -11.46 -22.95
CA ASN A 74 -0.88 -10.79 -24.24
C ASN A 74 0.40 -9.94 -24.21
N PHE A 75 0.87 -9.55 -23.02
CA PHE A 75 2.06 -8.73 -22.81
C PHE A 75 2.99 -9.36 -21.75
N ALA A 76 3.16 -10.69 -21.83
CA ALA A 76 3.90 -11.45 -20.83
C ALA A 76 5.37 -11.02 -20.68
N GLU A 77 5.95 -10.39 -21.69
CA GLU A 77 7.31 -9.86 -21.67
C GLU A 77 7.50 -8.64 -20.77
N THR A 78 6.42 -7.94 -20.41
CA THR A 78 6.44 -6.77 -19.51
C THR A 78 6.43 -7.14 -18.04
N CYS A 79 6.21 -8.42 -17.73
CA CYS A 79 5.97 -8.94 -16.39
C CYS A 79 7.14 -9.80 -15.86
N ASP A 80 7.36 -9.78 -14.55
CA ASP A 80 8.10 -10.84 -13.86
C ASP A 80 7.14 -12.01 -13.61
N LYS A 81 7.25 -13.05 -14.42
CA LYS A 81 6.34 -14.21 -14.37
C LYS A 81 6.30 -14.93 -13.02
N ARG A 82 7.31 -14.76 -12.16
CA ARG A 82 7.39 -15.42 -10.85
C ARG A 82 6.67 -14.63 -9.75
N ASN A 83 6.70 -13.30 -9.85
CA ASN A 83 6.24 -12.42 -8.77
C ASN A 83 5.07 -11.52 -9.20
N ASN A 84 4.60 -11.60 -10.43
CA ASN A 84 3.48 -10.80 -10.87
C ASN A 84 2.15 -11.35 -10.34
N SER A 85 1.30 -10.47 -9.86
CA SER A 85 -0.04 -10.84 -9.40
C SER A 85 -0.95 -11.30 -10.54
N ARG A 86 -2.02 -12.01 -10.20
CA ARG A 86 -3.03 -12.51 -11.12
C ARG A 86 -4.42 -12.14 -10.61
N LEU A 87 -5.37 -11.91 -11.52
CA LEU A 87 -6.78 -11.71 -11.15
C LEU A 87 -7.35 -12.96 -10.47
N ASN A 88 -8.22 -12.76 -9.50
CA ASN A 88 -8.88 -13.79 -8.67
C ASN A 88 -7.97 -14.57 -7.70
N TYR A 89 -6.80 -14.04 -7.39
CA TYR A 89 -5.88 -14.64 -6.41
C TYR A 89 -5.74 -13.80 -5.14
N GLY A 90 -6.58 -12.79 -4.96
CA GLY A 90 -6.58 -11.93 -3.79
C GLY A 90 -5.65 -10.73 -3.90
N VAL A 91 -5.42 -10.06 -2.77
CA VAL A 91 -4.62 -8.85 -2.70
C VAL A 91 -3.15 -9.12 -3.03
N GLY A 92 -2.57 -8.29 -3.88
CA GLY A 92 -1.14 -8.33 -4.18
C GLY A 92 -0.33 -7.60 -3.11
N ILE A 93 0.65 -8.27 -2.52
CA ILE A 93 1.61 -7.64 -1.58
C ILE A 93 2.91 -7.40 -2.32
N CYS A 94 3.30 -6.14 -2.41
CA CYS A 94 4.56 -5.70 -3.03
C CYS A 94 5.60 -5.47 -1.93
N LYS A 95 6.55 -6.40 -1.80
CA LYS A 95 7.71 -6.19 -0.91
C LYS A 95 8.55 -5.02 -1.39
N TYR A 96 8.68 -4.88 -2.70
CA TYR A 96 9.49 -3.87 -3.36
C TYR A 96 8.67 -3.12 -4.40
N THR A 97 8.75 -1.80 -4.37
CA THR A 97 8.22 -0.91 -5.39
C THR A 97 9.34 -0.02 -5.92
N GLY A 98 9.24 0.44 -7.15
CA GLY A 98 10.23 1.33 -7.74
C GLY A 98 10.25 1.22 -9.26
N SER A 99 10.59 2.33 -9.92
CA SER A 99 10.72 2.39 -11.37
C SER A 99 12.12 2.00 -11.80
N ARG A 100 12.24 1.09 -12.76
CA ARG A 100 13.51 0.60 -13.32
C ARG A 100 14.50 0.15 -12.22
N GLY A 101 13.96 -0.48 -11.20
CA GLY A 101 14.70 -1.00 -10.07
C GLY A 101 15.19 0.02 -9.04
N LYS A 102 15.00 1.34 -9.23
CA LYS A 102 15.59 2.35 -8.34
C LYS A 102 14.74 3.61 -8.11
N GLY A 103 14.01 4.10 -9.09
CA GLY A 103 13.28 5.37 -8.98
C GLY A 103 12.05 5.26 -8.07
N GLY A 104 11.95 6.10 -7.04
CA GLY A 104 10.84 6.10 -6.08
C GLY A 104 10.68 4.78 -5.32
N ALA A 105 11.80 4.09 -5.07
CA ALA A 105 11.80 2.76 -4.50
C ALA A 105 11.40 2.76 -3.01
N SER A 106 10.66 1.73 -2.63
CA SER A 106 10.45 1.32 -1.24
C SER A 106 10.67 -0.19 -1.13
N ASP A 107 11.31 -0.63 -0.06
CA ASP A 107 11.58 -2.05 0.19
C ASP A 107 11.16 -2.40 1.62
N ALA A 108 10.07 -3.16 1.74
CA ALA A 108 9.60 -3.59 3.05
C ALA A 108 10.56 -4.62 3.68
N SER A 109 10.79 -4.50 4.99
CA SER A 109 11.59 -5.47 5.71
C SER A 109 10.93 -6.86 5.75
N ALA A 110 11.71 -7.90 6.03
CA ALA A 110 11.19 -9.25 6.16
C ALA A 110 10.20 -9.36 7.35
N GLU A 111 10.46 -8.62 8.42
CA GLU A 111 9.61 -8.54 9.61
C GLU A 111 8.25 -7.90 9.28
N ALA A 112 8.26 -6.80 8.53
CA ALA A 112 7.03 -6.14 8.07
C ALA A 112 6.21 -7.05 7.17
N MET A 113 6.87 -7.77 6.25
CA MET A 113 6.22 -8.76 5.39
C MET A 113 5.63 -9.92 6.20
N GLY A 114 6.36 -10.43 7.19
CA GLY A 114 5.88 -11.46 8.10
C GLY A 114 4.66 -11.01 8.90
N TYR A 115 4.69 -9.79 9.40
CA TYR A 115 3.56 -9.19 10.12
C TYR A 115 2.30 -9.10 9.25
N VAL A 116 2.40 -8.52 8.04
CA VAL A 116 1.26 -8.40 7.12
C VAL A 116 0.70 -9.76 6.74
N ARG A 117 1.57 -10.73 6.42
CA ARG A 117 1.15 -12.09 6.10
C ARG A 117 0.37 -12.73 7.25
N SER A 118 0.86 -12.62 8.48
CA SER A 118 0.16 -13.14 9.65
C SER A 118 -1.21 -12.50 9.84
N LEU A 119 -1.32 -11.17 9.68
CA LEU A 119 -2.61 -10.48 9.73
C LEU A 119 -3.58 -11.01 8.70
N PHE A 120 -3.12 -11.19 7.46
CA PHE A 120 -3.98 -11.62 6.35
C PHE A 120 -4.40 -13.09 6.53
N GLU A 121 -3.49 -13.97 6.89
CA GLU A 121 -3.77 -15.38 7.15
C GLU A 121 -4.77 -15.55 8.29
N ASN A 122 -4.57 -14.86 9.42
CA ASN A 122 -5.48 -14.91 10.57
C ASN A 122 -6.89 -14.35 10.24
N ALA A 123 -6.97 -13.39 9.34
CA ALA A 123 -8.25 -12.81 8.89
C ALA A 123 -8.90 -13.59 7.73
N GLY A 124 -8.28 -14.66 7.24
CA GLY A 124 -8.76 -15.39 6.07
C GLY A 124 -8.77 -14.55 4.80
N VAL A 125 -7.77 -13.68 4.64
CA VAL A 125 -7.54 -12.89 3.43
C VAL A 125 -6.72 -13.72 2.45
N MET A 126 -7.23 -13.88 1.23
CA MET A 126 -6.42 -14.42 0.13
C MET A 126 -5.46 -13.34 -0.35
N TRP A 127 -4.18 -13.70 -0.46
CA TRP A 127 -3.12 -12.79 -0.88
C TRP A 127 -2.10 -13.48 -1.78
N GLN A 128 -1.34 -12.70 -2.52
CA GLN A 128 -0.28 -13.17 -3.40
C GLN A 128 0.89 -12.19 -3.41
N ALA A 129 2.08 -12.64 -3.80
CA ALA A 129 3.19 -11.75 -4.07
C ALA A 129 2.91 -10.96 -5.36
N ALA A 130 3.32 -9.69 -5.37
CA ALA A 130 3.15 -8.80 -6.51
C ALA A 130 4.39 -7.96 -6.77
N THR A 131 4.56 -7.58 -8.04
CA THR A 131 5.53 -6.59 -8.50
C THR A 131 4.90 -5.72 -9.58
N LEU A 132 5.31 -4.46 -9.65
CA LEU A 132 4.85 -3.52 -10.67
C LEU A 132 5.68 -3.67 -11.96
N GLY A 133 5.51 -4.79 -12.65
CA GLY A 133 6.19 -5.05 -13.91
C GLY A 133 7.55 -5.75 -13.75
N LYS A 134 8.30 -5.80 -14.85
CA LYS A 134 9.57 -6.49 -14.93
C LYS A 134 10.68 -5.68 -14.27
N VAL A 135 11.42 -6.30 -13.35
CA VAL A 135 12.55 -5.68 -12.65
C VAL A 135 13.56 -5.07 -13.64
N ASP A 136 14.09 -3.91 -13.32
CA ASP A 136 15.05 -3.11 -14.10
C ASP A 136 14.53 -2.54 -15.43
N GLN A 137 13.36 -2.93 -15.90
CA GLN A 137 12.79 -2.47 -17.17
C GLN A 137 11.48 -1.69 -17.00
N GLY A 138 10.67 -2.06 -16.03
CA GLY A 138 9.37 -1.47 -15.75
C GLY A 138 9.25 -1.06 -14.29
N GLY A 139 8.04 -1.16 -13.78
CA GLY A 139 7.73 -0.83 -12.40
C GLY A 139 7.27 0.61 -12.21
N GLY A 140 6.93 0.92 -11.00
CA GLY A 140 6.49 2.24 -10.55
C GLY A 140 6.76 2.41 -9.06
N GLY A 141 6.95 3.65 -8.62
CA GLY A 141 6.91 4.02 -7.22
C GLY A 141 5.46 4.19 -6.78
N THR A 142 5.24 4.09 -5.48
CA THR A 142 3.96 4.38 -4.82
C THR A 142 4.20 5.34 -3.66
N VAL A 143 3.14 5.77 -3.00
CA VAL A 143 3.26 6.62 -1.79
C VAL A 143 4.00 5.92 -0.65
N ALA A 144 4.23 4.60 -0.73
CA ALA A 144 4.98 3.83 0.26
C ALA A 144 6.37 4.42 0.54
N ALA A 145 7.09 4.87 -0.48
CA ALA A 145 8.41 5.46 -0.31
C ALA A 145 8.39 6.71 0.58
N TYR A 146 7.36 7.55 0.44
CA TYR A 146 7.24 8.78 1.22
C TYR A 146 6.88 8.51 2.68
N MET A 147 6.10 7.47 2.94
CA MET A 147 5.77 7.05 4.30
C MET A 147 6.99 6.39 4.98
N ALA A 148 7.70 5.51 4.27
CA ALA A 148 8.91 4.87 4.77
C ALA A 148 10.02 5.90 5.11
N ASN A 149 10.17 6.95 4.30
CA ASN A 149 11.15 8.02 4.54
C ASN A 149 10.85 8.85 5.82
N ARG A 150 9.67 8.68 6.42
CA ARG A 150 9.26 9.27 7.70
C ARG A 150 9.42 8.32 8.90
N ASN A 151 10.22 7.27 8.76
CA ASN A 151 10.41 6.22 9.77
C ASN A 151 9.15 5.40 10.07
N ILE A 152 8.18 5.37 9.17
CA ILE A 152 6.98 4.55 9.32
C ILE A 152 7.23 3.20 8.66
N VAL A 153 7.04 2.10 9.40
CA VAL A 153 7.10 0.76 8.82
C VAL A 153 6.00 0.61 7.78
N THR A 154 6.37 0.45 6.53
CA THR A 154 5.43 0.51 5.41
C THR A 154 5.53 -0.75 4.53
N VAL A 155 4.37 -1.28 4.17
CA VAL A 155 4.23 -2.34 3.16
C VAL A 155 3.23 -1.86 2.11
N ASP A 156 3.53 -2.10 0.85
CA ASP A 156 2.63 -1.79 -0.25
C ASP A 156 1.78 -3.01 -0.61
N ALA A 157 0.46 -2.81 -0.76
CA ALA A 157 -0.46 -3.88 -1.12
C ALA A 157 -1.69 -3.33 -1.82
N GLY A 158 -2.09 -3.98 -2.91
CA GLY A 158 -3.18 -3.46 -3.71
C GLY A 158 -3.97 -4.48 -4.51
N VAL A 159 -4.98 -3.98 -5.17
CA VAL A 159 -5.83 -4.78 -6.07
C VAL A 159 -5.08 -5.05 -7.38
N PRO A 160 -4.95 -6.31 -7.81
CA PRO A 160 -4.44 -6.60 -9.14
C PRO A 160 -5.34 -5.99 -10.23
N VAL A 161 -4.74 -5.25 -11.17
CA VAL A 161 -5.44 -4.59 -12.27
C VAL A 161 -4.80 -4.93 -13.61
N LEU A 162 -5.62 -5.16 -14.62
CA LEU A 162 -5.21 -5.21 -16.01
C LEU A 162 -5.48 -3.87 -16.68
N CYS A 163 -4.67 -3.54 -17.67
CA CYS A 163 -4.78 -2.30 -18.45
C CYS A 163 -4.67 -1.03 -17.57
N MET A 164 -3.77 -1.04 -16.58
CA MET A 164 -3.48 0.11 -15.73
C MET A 164 -3.22 1.36 -16.58
N HIS A 165 -3.82 2.49 -16.23
CA HIS A 165 -3.80 3.77 -16.95
C HIS A 165 -4.51 3.77 -18.32
N ALA A 166 -5.18 2.69 -18.70
CA ALA A 166 -5.99 2.69 -19.90
C ALA A 166 -7.37 3.34 -19.65
N PRO A 167 -8.11 3.74 -20.71
CA PRO A 167 -9.48 4.25 -20.55
C PRO A 167 -10.44 3.26 -19.87
N TRP A 168 -10.12 1.96 -19.93
CA TRP A 168 -10.85 0.88 -19.27
C TRP A 168 -9.87 -0.02 -18.54
N GLU A 169 -9.95 -0.02 -17.24
CA GLU A 169 -9.18 -0.91 -16.37
C GLU A 169 -10.05 -2.05 -15.87
N LEU A 170 -9.47 -3.23 -15.71
CA LEU A 170 -10.18 -4.43 -15.29
C LEU A 170 -9.62 -4.95 -13.97
N VAL A 171 -10.51 -5.09 -12.97
CA VAL A 171 -10.22 -5.70 -11.67
C VAL A 171 -11.19 -6.84 -11.38
N SER A 172 -10.79 -7.75 -10.53
CA SER A 172 -11.69 -8.77 -9.99
C SER A 172 -12.44 -8.25 -8.76
N LYS A 173 -13.76 -8.45 -8.73
CA LYS A 173 -14.58 -8.16 -7.54
C LYS A 173 -14.12 -8.94 -6.31
N PHE A 174 -13.62 -10.16 -6.51
CA PHE A 174 -13.05 -10.98 -5.44
C PHE A 174 -11.80 -10.32 -4.84
N ASP A 175 -10.88 -9.83 -5.68
CA ASP A 175 -9.66 -9.19 -5.23
C ASP A 175 -9.96 -7.87 -4.51
N CYS A 176 -10.94 -7.09 -5.00
CA CYS A 176 -11.43 -5.90 -4.29
C CYS A 176 -11.98 -6.25 -2.90
N TYR A 177 -12.76 -7.33 -2.78
CA TYR A 177 -13.29 -7.79 -1.50
C TYR A 177 -12.17 -8.26 -0.57
N MET A 178 -11.20 -9.00 -1.06
CA MET A 178 -10.04 -9.43 -0.28
C MET A 178 -9.18 -8.24 0.18
N THR A 179 -9.01 -7.22 -0.66
CA THR A 179 -8.32 -5.98 -0.29
C THR A 179 -9.05 -5.22 0.80
N MET A 180 -10.38 -5.14 0.74
CA MET A 180 -11.19 -4.56 1.82
C MET A 180 -10.99 -5.33 3.13
N LYS A 181 -11.00 -6.67 3.11
CA LYS A 181 -10.72 -7.51 4.29
C LYS A 181 -9.29 -7.30 4.81
N ALA A 182 -8.32 -7.18 3.91
CA ALA A 182 -6.92 -6.90 4.27
C ALA A 182 -6.79 -5.59 5.06
N MET A 183 -7.42 -4.53 4.57
CA MET A 183 -7.43 -3.23 5.27
C MET A 183 -8.14 -3.32 6.62
N THR A 184 -9.24 -4.07 6.70
CA THR A 184 -9.94 -4.32 7.97
C THR A 184 -9.01 -5.01 8.97
N ALA A 185 -8.26 -6.02 8.53
CA ALA A 185 -7.31 -6.74 9.38
C ALA A 185 -6.19 -5.82 9.90
N VAL A 186 -5.66 -4.95 9.05
CA VAL A 186 -4.63 -3.97 9.44
C VAL A 186 -5.16 -2.98 10.47
N TYR A 187 -6.34 -2.43 10.27
CA TYR A 187 -6.96 -1.52 11.25
C TYR A 187 -7.27 -2.20 12.58
N ALA A 188 -7.65 -3.48 12.54
CA ALA A 188 -7.91 -4.25 13.76
C ALA A 188 -6.62 -4.56 14.54
N GLY A 189 -5.47 -4.62 13.87
CA GLY A 189 -4.15 -4.81 14.49
C GLY A 189 -3.97 -6.15 15.22
N LYS A 190 -4.69 -7.21 14.77
CA LYS A 190 -4.76 -8.51 15.48
C LYS A 190 -4.09 -9.62 14.67
#